data_a45f872320f010f666d8cbc4aebf3f5a
#
_entry.id   a45f872320f010f666d8cbc4aebf3f5a
#
_cell.length_a   1.000
_cell.length_b   1.000
_cell.length_c   1.000
_cell.angle_alpha   90.00
_cell.angle_beta   90.00
_cell.angle_gamma   90.00
#
_symmetry.space_group_name_H-M   'P 1'
#
loop_
_entity.id
_entity.type
_entity.pdbx_description
1 polymer ?
#
loop_
_entity_poly.entity_id
_entity_poly.type
_entity_poly.pdbx_seq_one_letter_code
_entity_poly.pdbx_strand_id
1 'polypeptide(L)'
;MSSEPTNPSASREAAHNAPTEVQPPKGIGAMAGAMFLMATSAIGPGFLTQTSVFTVQMGAAFAFAIALSIIVDIAIQLNVWRVLAISGMRANELGNTVLPGLGWFLAILVFIGGMVFNIGNIAGSGLGLNAMLGIDARIGGLIASAIAIFIFLSKRAGVALDRIVAALGAIMILLMLYVAIVSQPPVGEALKNTVMPESVDFFVITTLIGGTVGGYITFAGAHRLIDSGLSGPENVNAITKTSVLGIIITGIMRVLLFLAVLGVVSTGVALSEDNTACLLYTS
;
A
#
# COMPACT_ATOMS: atom_id res chain seq x y z
N MET A 1 -39.78 5.78 -48.09
CA MET A 1 -39.09 6.00 -46.78
C MET A 1 -40.10 5.65 -45.71
N SER A 2 -40.05 4.41 -45.22
CA SER A 2 -40.94 3.91 -44.15
C SER A 2 -40.19 3.99 -42.83
N SER A 3 -40.69 4.84 -41.94
CA SER A 3 -40.22 4.95 -40.56
C SER A 3 -40.71 3.73 -39.77
N GLU A 4 -39.79 2.90 -39.34
CA GLU A 4 -40.02 1.77 -38.44
C GLU A 4 -40.41 2.29 -37.07
N PRO A 5 -41.47 1.79 -36.44
CA PRO A 5 -41.88 2.25 -35.09
C PRO A 5 -40.95 1.64 -34.08
N THR A 6 -40.13 2.47 -33.41
CA THR A 6 -39.33 2.08 -32.26
C THR A 6 -40.26 1.66 -31.12
N ASN A 7 -40.18 0.39 -30.74
CA ASN A 7 -40.97 -0.20 -29.66
C ASN A 7 -40.51 0.35 -28.30
N PRO A 8 -41.32 1.14 -27.58
CA PRO A 8 -40.91 1.75 -26.31
C PRO A 8 -40.73 0.75 -25.15
N SER A 9 -41.22 -0.48 -25.29
CA SER A 9 -41.03 -1.53 -24.29
C SER A 9 -39.66 -2.17 -24.35
N ALA A 10 -39.07 -2.35 -25.54
CA ALA A 10 -37.74 -2.90 -25.70
C ALA A 10 -36.66 -1.95 -25.14
N SER A 11 -36.84 -0.64 -25.25
CA SER A 11 -35.92 0.36 -24.67
C SER A 11 -35.98 0.41 -23.14
N ARG A 12 -37.14 0.12 -22.53
CA ARG A 12 -37.28 0.04 -21.07
C ARG A 12 -36.69 -1.25 -20.50
N GLU A 13 -36.84 -2.35 -21.21
CA GLU A 13 -36.28 -3.65 -20.79
C GLU A 13 -34.74 -3.69 -20.92
N ALA A 14 -34.17 -3.05 -21.94
CA ALA A 14 -32.74 -2.85 -22.09
C ALA A 14 -32.14 -1.94 -21.00
N ALA A 15 -32.89 -0.91 -20.57
CA ALA A 15 -32.48 -0.02 -19.47
C ALA A 15 -32.59 -0.69 -18.08
N HIS A 16 -33.47 -1.68 -17.91
CA HIS A 16 -33.65 -2.41 -16.65
C HIS A 16 -32.63 -3.54 -16.48
N ASN A 17 -32.10 -4.08 -17.58
CA ASN A 17 -31.10 -5.14 -17.59
C ASN A 17 -29.65 -4.65 -17.78
N ALA A 18 -29.43 -3.34 -17.89
CA ALA A 18 -28.07 -2.79 -17.82
C ALA A 18 -27.48 -3.11 -16.45
N PRO A 19 -26.29 -3.73 -16.38
CA PRO A 19 -25.63 -3.92 -15.09
C PRO A 19 -25.56 -2.54 -14.40
N THR A 20 -26.07 -2.47 -13.18
CA THR A 20 -25.92 -1.25 -12.37
C THR A 20 -24.43 -1.01 -12.22
N GLU A 21 -23.85 -0.16 -13.05
CA GLU A 21 -22.50 0.34 -12.85
C GLU A 21 -22.49 0.98 -11.47
N VAL A 22 -21.83 0.34 -10.53
CA VAL A 22 -21.58 0.91 -9.22
C VAL A 22 -20.70 2.13 -9.49
N GLN A 23 -21.32 3.30 -9.59
CA GLN A 23 -20.59 4.53 -9.79
C GLN A 23 -19.61 4.69 -8.63
N PRO A 24 -18.30 4.85 -8.92
CA PRO A 24 -17.33 5.04 -7.86
C PRO A 24 -17.71 6.28 -7.03
N PRO A 25 -17.47 6.27 -5.72
CA PRO A 25 -17.80 7.40 -4.87
C PRO A 25 -17.10 8.67 -5.38
N LYS A 26 -17.86 9.71 -5.61
CA LYS A 26 -17.33 11.02 -6.08
C LYS A 26 -16.90 11.86 -4.87
N GLY A 27 -15.83 12.64 -5.04
CA GLY A 27 -15.38 13.61 -4.02
C GLY A 27 -14.60 12.99 -2.86
N ILE A 28 -14.91 13.38 -1.62
CA ILE A 28 -14.15 13.02 -0.41
C ILE A 28 -14.03 11.51 -0.22
N GLY A 29 -15.07 10.74 -0.53
CA GLY A 29 -15.06 9.29 -0.43
C GLY A 29 -14.04 8.63 -1.38
N ALA A 30 -13.90 9.15 -2.60
CA ALA A 30 -12.92 8.66 -3.57
C ALA A 30 -11.48 8.97 -3.14
N MET A 31 -11.25 10.18 -2.61
CA MET A 31 -9.96 10.60 -2.08
C MET A 31 -9.54 9.71 -0.90
N ALA A 32 -10.43 9.51 0.06
CA ALA A 32 -10.18 8.62 1.19
C ALA A 32 -9.91 7.18 0.72
N GLY A 33 -10.69 6.67 -0.22
CA GLY A 33 -10.48 5.35 -0.81
C GLY A 33 -9.12 5.18 -1.48
N ALA A 34 -8.68 6.16 -2.28
CA ALA A 34 -7.36 6.14 -2.91
C ALA A 34 -6.21 6.20 -1.88
N MET A 35 -6.34 7.06 -0.88
CA MET A 35 -5.38 7.23 0.21
C MET A 35 -5.24 5.94 1.05
N PHE A 36 -6.37 5.37 1.48
CA PHE A 36 -6.36 4.13 2.26
C PHE A 36 -5.89 2.93 1.45
N LEU A 37 -6.30 2.82 0.18
CA LEU A 37 -5.81 1.77 -0.70
C LEU A 37 -4.29 1.82 -0.84
N MET A 38 -3.75 3.00 -1.08
CA MET A 38 -2.29 3.19 -1.18
C MET A 38 -1.60 2.84 0.14
N ALA A 39 -2.07 3.39 1.26
CA ALA A 39 -1.46 3.14 2.56
C ALA A 39 -1.51 1.65 2.95
N THR A 40 -2.67 1.00 2.83
CA THR A 40 -2.82 -0.42 3.16
C THR A 40 -2.07 -1.34 2.20
N SER A 41 -1.96 -0.97 0.92
CA SER A 41 -1.16 -1.73 -0.05
C SER A 41 0.35 -1.64 0.24
N ALA A 42 0.82 -0.49 0.73
CA ALA A 42 2.21 -0.33 1.13
C ALA A 42 2.55 -1.08 2.44
N ILE A 43 1.58 -1.24 3.34
CA ILE A 43 1.76 -1.89 4.64
C ILE A 43 1.44 -3.39 4.52
N GLY A 44 2.22 -4.09 3.73
CA GLY A 44 2.13 -5.54 3.58
C GLY A 44 3.15 -6.29 4.45
N PRO A 45 3.15 -7.63 4.42
CA PRO A 45 4.14 -8.44 5.14
C PRO A 45 5.59 -8.06 4.81
N GLY A 46 5.89 -7.71 3.57
CA GLY A 46 7.21 -7.22 3.17
C GLY A 46 7.64 -5.94 3.89
N PHE A 47 6.70 -5.03 4.14
CA PHE A 47 6.93 -3.82 4.93
C PHE A 47 7.30 -4.15 6.39
N LEU A 48 6.60 -5.11 7.01
CA LEU A 48 6.88 -5.56 8.37
C LEU A 48 8.28 -6.18 8.46
N THR A 49 8.59 -7.13 7.57
CA THR A 49 9.91 -7.79 7.52
C THR A 49 11.02 -6.78 7.28
N GLN A 50 10.89 -5.93 6.28
CA GLN A 50 11.88 -4.92 5.93
C GLN A 50 12.19 -3.98 7.10
N THR A 51 11.14 -3.44 7.75
CA THR A 51 11.31 -2.54 8.88
C THR A 51 11.96 -3.24 10.07
N SER A 52 11.58 -4.49 10.34
CA SER A 52 12.15 -5.29 11.43
C SER A 52 13.62 -5.59 11.20
N VAL A 53 13.98 -6.13 10.02
CA VAL A 53 15.36 -6.47 9.67
C VAL A 53 16.26 -5.24 9.75
N PHE A 54 15.84 -4.12 9.17
CA PHE A 54 16.67 -2.91 9.19
C PHE A 54 16.75 -2.25 10.58
N THR A 55 15.71 -2.41 11.41
CA THR A 55 15.81 -1.98 12.83
C THR A 55 16.85 -2.81 13.59
N VAL A 56 16.90 -4.13 13.37
CA VAL A 56 17.92 -4.99 13.97
C VAL A 56 19.31 -4.63 13.49
N GLN A 57 19.48 -4.37 12.18
CA GLN A 57 20.79 -4.07 11.60
C GLN A 57 21.34 -2.70 11.98
N MET A 58 20.48 -1.67 12.04
CA MET A 58 20.90 -0.28 12.21
C MET A 58 20.56 0.32 13.57
N GLY A 59 19.73 -0.37 14.38
CA GLY A 59 19.27 0.18 15.66
C GLY A 59 18.58 1.54 15.48
N ALA A 60 18.88 2.49 16.36
CA ALA A 60 18.33 3.83 16.33
C ALA A 60 18.69 4.63 15.06
N ALA A 61 19.81 4.33 14.40
CA ALA A 61 20.25 5.01 13.17
C ALA A 61 19.27 4.80 12.01
N PHE A 62 18.45 3.75 12.04
CA PHE A 62 17.40 3.51 11.06
C PHE A 62 16.33 4.62 10.99
N ALA A 63 16.17 5.40 12.08
CA ALA A 63 15.25 6.56 12.11
C ALA A 63 15.54 7.59 11.01
N PHE A 64 16.83 7.83 10.69
CA PHE A 64 17.21 8.72 9.58
C PHE A 64 16.76 8.17 8.23
N ALA A 65 16.98 6.88 7.98
CA ALA A 65 16.59 6.25 6.72
C ALA A 65 15.06 6.32 6.53
N ILE A 66 14.30 6.13 7.59
CA ILE A 66 12.83 6.28 7.58
C ILE A 66 12.44 7.72 7.24
N ALA A 67 12.99 8.71 7.94
CA ALA A 67 12.66 10.12 7.72
C ALA A 67 13.00 10.56 6.28
N LEU A 68 14.18 10.20 5.79
CA LEU A 68 14.61 10.53 4.45
C LEU A 68 13.75 9.83 3.40
N SER A 69 13.42 8.55 3.60
CA SER A 69 12.54 7.83 2.67
C SER A 69 11.17 8.49 2.56
N ILE A 70 10.56 8.91 3.66
CA ILE A 70 9.26 9.59 3.65
C ILE A 70 9.31 10.89 2.84
N ILE A 71 10.36 11.69 2.98
CA ILE A 71 10.53 12.94 2.22
C ILE A 71 10.64 12.64 0.72
N VAL A 72 11.45 11.66 0.35
CA VAL A 72 11.65 11.25 -1.05
C VAL A 72 10.37 10.63 -1.61
N ASP A 73 9.68 9.79 -0.84
CA ASP A 73 8.40 9.18 -1.21
C ASP A 73 7.33 10.24 -1.51
N ILE A 74 7.23 11.30 -0.68
CA ILE A 74 6.33 12.42 -0.94
C ILE A 74 6.67 13.08 -2.27
N ALA A 75 7.94 13.38 -2.52
CA ALA A 75 8.36 14.02 -3.75
C ALA A 75 8.06 13.16 -5.00
N ILE A 76 8.38 11.87 -4.96
CA ILE A 76 8.13 10.93 -6.07
C ILE A 76 6.62 10.80 -6.31
N GLN A 77 5.86 10.49 -5.27
CA GLN A 77 4.43 10.24 -5.42
C GLN A 77 3.66 11.48 -5.87
N LEU A 78 4.01 12.67 -5.36
CA LEU A 78 3.41 13.92 -5.82
C LEU A 78 3.60 14.12 -7.32
N ASN A 79 4.81 13.87 -7.85
CA ASN A 79 5.07 13.97 -9.27
C ASN A 79 4.28 12.98 -10.09
N VAL A 80 4.33 11.70 -9.72
CA VAL A 80 3.62 10.63 -10.44
C VAL A 80 2.11 10.87 -10.42
N TRP A 81 1.54 11.13 -9.25
CA TRP A 81 0.09 11.30 -9.13
C TRP A 81 -0.43 12.53 -9.84
N ARG A 82 0.29 13.65 -9.76
CA ARG A 82 -0.09 14.89 -10.49
C ARG A 82 -0.04 14.68 -12.00
N VAL A 83 1.05 14.10 -12.50
CA VAL A 83 1.22 13.88 -13.94
C VAL A 83 0.12 12.96 -14.48
N LEU A 84 -0.13 11.83 -13.83
CA LEU A 84 -1.14 10.86 -14.27
C LEU A 84 -2.57 11.42 -14.11
N ALA A 85 -2.90 11.97 -12.95
CA ALA A 85 -4.26 12.43 -12.71
C ALA A 85 -4.60 13.68 -13.51
N ILE A 86 -3.66 14.64 -13.72
CA ILE A 86 -3.91 15.82 -14.55
C ILE A 86 -4.07 15.43 -16.02
N SER A 87 -3.25 14.49 -16.52
CA SER A 87 -3.38 14.02 -17.90
C SER A 87 -4.64 13.19 -18.13
N GLY A 88 -5.23 12.61 -17.07
CA GLY A 88 -6.33 11.66 -17.17
C GLY A 88 -5.95 10.35 -17.85
N MET A 89 -4.66 10.13 -18.11
CA MET A 89 -4.11 8.97 -18.81
C MET A 89 -3.50 7.98 -17.82
N ARG A 90 -3.59 6.69 -18.15
CA ARG A 90 -2.88 5.67 -17.38
C ARG A 90 -1.37 5.72 -17.67
N ALA A 91 -0.56 5.25 -16.74
CA ALA A 91 0.89 5.35 -16.82
C ALA A 91 1.48 4.73 -18.11
N ASN A 92 0.96 3.61 -18.55
CA ASN A 92 1.38 2.94 -19.78
C ASN A 92 0.95 3.71 -21.04
N GLU A 93 -0.22 4.32 -21.04
CA GLU A 93 -0.70 5.16 -22.15
C GLU A 93 0.18 6.40 -22.27
N LEU A 94 0.38 7.10 -21.14
CA LEU A 94 1.23 8.30 -21.09
C LEU A 94 2.68 7.98 -21.49
N GLY A 95 3.22 6.84 -21.04
CA GLY A 95 4.56 6.40 -21.44
C GLY A 95 4.71 6.23 -22.96
N ASN A 96 3.69 5.70 -23.63
CA ASN A 96 3.69 5.54 -25.08
C ASN A 96 3.55 6.85 -25.85
N THR A 97 3.01 7.91 -25.24
CA THR A 97 2.99 9.23 -25.89
C THR A 97 4.37 9.91 -25.88
N VAL A 98 5.20 9.60 -24.88
CA VAL A 98 6.57 10.12 -24.76
C VAL A 98 7.52 9.38 -25.69
N LEU A 99 7.48 8.05 -25.64
CA LEU A 99 8.29 7.17 -26.50
C LEU A 99 7.48 5.90 -26.82
N PRO A 100 7.26 5.59 -28.10
CA PRO A 100 6.60 4.37 -28.51
C PRO A 100 7.28 3.12 -27.91
N GLY A 101 6.52 2.28 -27.24
CA GLY A 101 7.02 1.09 -26.55
C GLY A 101 7.37 1.27 -25.07
N LEU A 102 7.60 2.50 -24.60
CA LEU A 102 7.91 2.76 -23.18
C LEU A 102 6.78 2.33 -22.24
N GLY A 103 5.54 2.51 -22.66
CA GLY A 103 4.38 2.09 -21.88
C GLY A 103 4.30 0.57 -21.72
N TRP A 104 4.68 -0.19 -22.74
CA TRP A 104 4.77 -1.65 -22.65
C TRP A 104 5.89 -2.11 -21.72
N PHE A 105 7.06 -1.47 -21.81
CA PHE A 105 8.16 -1.72 -20.89
C PHE A 105 7.76 -1.45 -19.44
N LEU A 106 7.10 -0.31 -19.17
CA LEU A 106 6.57 0.02 -17.86
C LEU A 106 5.54 -1.00 -17.38
N ALA A 107 4.63 -1.44 -18.24
CA ALA A 107 3.62 -2.43 -17.89
C ALA A 107 4.23 -3.77 -17.46
N ILE A 108 5.28 -4.21 -18.16
CA ILE A 108 6.04 -5.42 -17.81
C ILE A 108 6.71 -5.27 -16.44
N LEU A 109 7.37 -4.14 -16.17
CA LEU A 109 8.02 -3.89 -14.89
C LEU A 109 7.01 -3.85 -13.74
N VAL A 110 5.87 -3.19 -13.94
CA VAL A 110 4.78 -3.11 -12.95
C VAL A 110 4.18 -4.50 -12.69
N PHE A 111 4.00 -5.30 -13.74
CA PHE A 111 3.53 -6.69 -13.62
C PHE A 111 4.49 -7.56 -12.82
N ILE A 112 5.79 -7.53 -13.14
CA ILE A 112 6.82 -8.28 -12.42
C ILE A 112 6.87 -7.82 -10.95
N GLY A 113 6.91 -6.51 -10.71
CA GLY A 113 6.89 -5.96 -9.35
C GLY A 113 5.66 -6.37 -8.55
N GLY A 114 4.47 -6.36 -9.18
CA GLY A 114 3.23 -6.84 -8.58
C GLY A 114 3.27 -8.34 -8.26
N MET A 115 3.83 -9.17 -9.13
CA MET A 115 4.01 -10.60 -8.86
C MET A 115 4.91 -10.84 -7.65
N VAL A 116 6.09 -10.23 -7.62
CA VAL A 116 7.05 -10.38 -6.51
C VAL A 116 6.41 -9.93 -5.19
N PHE A 117 5.72 -8.80 -5.21
CA PHE A 117 5.02 -8.28 -4.03
C PHE A 117 3.92 -9.24 -3.53
N ASN A 118 3.15 -9.83 -4.44
CA ASN A 118 2.11 -10.79 -4.07
C ASN A 118 2.67 -12.11 -3.52
N ILE A 119 3.83 -12.56 -4.00
CA ILE A 119 4.53 -13.71 -3.40
C ILE A 119 4.85 -13.41 -1.93
N GLY A 120 5.38 -12.23 -1.64
CA GLY A 120 5.63 -11.77 -0.26
C GLY A 120 4.37 -11.71 0.59
N ASN A 121 3.25 -11.21 0.03
CA ASN A 121 1.96 -11.14 0.73
C ASN A 121 1.40 -12.52 1.06
N ILE A 122 1.50 -13.48 0.15
CA ILE A 122 1.06 -14.87 0.36
C ILE A 122 1.91 -15.52 1.46
N ALA A 123 3.23 -15.38 1.38
CA ALA A 123 4.14 -15.91 2.39
C ALA A 123 3.84 -15.32 3.79
N GLY A 124 3.69 -14.01 3.88
CA GLY A 124 3.39 -13.33 5.14
C GLY A 124 2.00 -13.65 5.69
N SER A 125 1.00 -13.83 4.84
CA SER A 125 -0.32 -14.31 5.28
C SER A 125 -0.24 -15.73 5.86
N GLY A 126 0.59 -16.59 5.26
CA GLY A 126 0.87 -17.92 5.76
C GLY A 126 1.54 -17.89 7.13
N LEU A 127 2.54 -17.03 7.31
CA LEU A 127 3.21 -16.83 8.60
C LEU A 127 2.25 -16.29 9.67
N GLY A 128 1.37 -15.34 9.30
CA GLY A 128 0.34 -14.84 10.21
C GLY A 128 -0.62 -15.95 10.67
N LEU A 129 -1.09 -16.83 9.78
CA LEU A 129 -1.93 -17.97 10.14
C LEU A 129 -1.17 -19.01 10.97
N ASN A 130 0.13 -19.19 10.72
CA ASN A 130 0.97 -20.03 11.55
C ASN A 130 1.07 -19.50 12.97
N ALA A 131 1.36 -18.20 13.12
CA ALA A 131 1.46 -17.55 14.44
C ALA A 131 0.16 -17.59 15.23
N MET A 132 -1.00 -17.41 14.57
CA MET A 132 -2.30 -17.36 15.23
C MET A 132 -2.92 -18.72 15.52
N LEU A 133 -2.75 -19.67 14.61
CA LEU A 133 -3.49 -20.94 14.60
C LEU A 133 -2.59 -22.18 14.62
N GLY A 134 -1.26 -22.00 14.56
CA GLY A 134 -0.31 -23.12 14.48
C GLY A 134 -0.35 -23.90 13.15
N ILE A 135 -0.99 -23.35 12.11
CA ILE A 135 -1.08 -23.98 10.79
C ILE A 135 0.27 -23.83 10.09
N ASP A 136 0.74 -24.86 9.39
CA ASP A 136 1.95 -24.74 8.56
C ASP A 136 1.86 -23.53 7.63
N ALA A 137 2.93 -22.72 7.57
CA ALA A 137 2.93 -21.44 6.84
C ALA A 137 2.62 -21.60 5.35
N ARG A 138 3.01 -22.72 4.72
CA ARG A 138 2.72 -23.02 3.31
C ARG A 138 1.23 -23.28 3.11
N ILE A 139 0.62 -24.05 4.01
CA ILE A 139 -0.82 -24.35 4.00
C ILE A 139 -1.59 -23.05 4.27
N GLY A 140 -1.16 -22.26 5.24
CA GLY A 140 -1.73 -20.93 5.53
C GLY A 140 -1.72 -20.02 4.32
N GLY A 141 -0.60 -19.95 3.59
CA GLY A 141 -0.47 -19.19 2.35
C GLY A 141 -1.42 -19.66 1.25
N LEU A 142 -1.59 -20.97 1.08
CA LEU A 142 -2.55 -21.54 0.13
C LEU A 142 -4.00 -21.19 0.50
N ILE A 143 -4.37 -21.29 1.77
CA ILE A 143 -5.70 -20.90 2.26
C ILE A 143 -5.95 -19.40 2.00
N ALA A 144 -5.01 -18.53 2.36
CA ALA A 144 -5.12 -17.09 2.13
C ALA A 144 -5.26 -16.76 0.63
N SER A 145 -4.50 -17.45 -0.23
CA SER A 145 -4.60 -17.29 -1.68
C SER A 145 -5.95 -17.71 -2.22
N ALA A 146 -6.49 -18.85 -1.77
CA ALA A 146 -7.80 -19.33 -2.17
C ALA A 146 -8.91 -18.35 -1.77
N ILE A 147 -8.86 -17.80 -0.55
CA ILE A 147 -9.79 -16.80 -0.06
C ILE A 147 -9.68 -15.52 -0.91
N ALA A 148 -8.47 -15.05 -1.20
CA ALA A 148 -8.25 -13.86 -2.03
C ALA A 148 -8.84 -14.05 -3.44
N ILE A 149 -8.57 -15.18 -4.10
CA ILE A 149 -9.13 -15.51 -5.41
C ILE A 149 -10.66 -15.52 -5.37
N PHE A 150 -11.24 -16.16 -4.36
CA PHE A 150 -12.70 -16.21 -4.21
C PHE A 150 -13.32 -14.81 -4.04
N ILE A 151 -12.67 -13.94 -3.24
CA ILE A 151 -13.09 -12.55 -3.07
C ILE A 151 -13.01 -11.80 -4.41
N PHE A 152 -11.92 -11.94 -5.16
CA PHE A 152 -11.75 -11.27 -6.46
C PHE A 152 -12.75 -11.73 -7.52
N LEU A 153 -13.12 -13.01 -7.51
CA LEU A 153 -14.13 -13.54 -8.43
C LEU A 153 -15.56 -13.10 -8.08
N SER A 154 -15.78 -12.64 -6.86
CA SER A 154 -17.09 -12.17 -6.40
C SER A 154 -17.36 -10.75 -6.86
N LYS A 155 -18.29 -10.55 -7.79
CA LYS A 155 -18.69 -9.23 -8.34
C LYS A 155 -19.20 -8.22 -7.29
N ARG A 156 -19.55 -8.67 -6.10
CA ARG A 156 -20.11 -7.83 -4.99
C ARG A 156 -19.06 -7.43 -3.96
N ALA A 157 -17.85 -7.95 -4.05
CA ALA A 157 -16.85 -7.81 -2.99
C ALA A 157 -16.17 -6.43 -2.92
N GLY A 158 -16.15 -5.63 -3.99
CA GLY A 158 -15.32 -4.43 -4.06
C GLY A 158 -15.58 -3.41 -2.93
N VAL A 159 -16.84 -3.02 -2.71
CA VAL A 159 -17.16 -2.01 -1.67
C VAL A 159 -17.04 -2.59 -0.25
N ALA A 160 -17.41 -3.87 -0.07
CA ALA A 160 -17.26 -4.55 1.21
C ALA A 160 -15.78 -4.73 1.57
N LEU A 161 -14.97 -5.07 0.57
CA LEU A 161 -13.52 -5.23 0.71
C LEU A 161 -12.85 -3.92 1.15
N ASP A 162 -13.16 -2.79 0.54
CA ASP A 162 -12.62 -1.48 0.92
C ASP A 162 -12.89 -1.16 2.40
N ARG A 163 -14.08 -1.47 2.91
CA ARG A 163 -14.45 -1.26 4.32
C ARG A 163 -13.70 -2.20 5.26
N ILE A 164 -13.60 -3.47 4.90
CA ILE A 164 -12.88 -4.48 5.69
C ILE A 164 -11.39 -4.11 5.76
N VAL A 165 -10.78 -3.77 4.63
CA VAL A 165 -9.36 -3.36 4.57
C VAL A 165 -9.12 -2.11 5.40
N ALA A 166 -9.99 -1.11 5.35
CA ALA A 166 -9.87 0.10 6.17
C ALA A 166 -9.98 -0.22 7.68
N ALA A 167 -10.93 -1.09 8.07
CA ALA A 167 -11.09 -1.50 9.46
C ALA A 167 -9.87 -2.30 9.96
N LEU A 168 -9.38 -3.27 9.18
CA LEU A 168 -8.17 -4.03 9.51
C LEU A 168 -6.94 -3.15 9.58
N GLY A 169 -6.79 -2.17 8.68
CA GLY A 169 -5.73 -1.17 8.73
C GLY A 169 -5.77 -0.33 10.00
N ALA A 170 -6.96 0.10 10.43
CA ALA A 170 -7.12 0.84 11.68
C ALA A 170 -6.77 -0.02 12.91
N ILE A 171 -7.20 -1.29 12.94
CA ILE A 171 -6.85 -2.24 14.01
C ILE A 171 -5.33 -2.44 14.05
N MET A 172 -4.69 -2.60 12.90
CA MET A 172 -3.24 -2.77 12.80
C MET A 172 -2.49 -1.54 13.36
N ILE A 173 -2.94 -0.32 13.05
CA ILE A 173 -2.36 0.91 13.61
C ILE A 173 -2.45 0.90 15.14
N LEU A 174 -3.61 0.55 15.69
CA LEU A 174 -3.83 0.49 17.14
C LEU A 174 -2.96 -0.57 17.81
N LEU A 175 -2.83 -1.75 17.20
CA LEU A 175 -1.95 -2.83 17.71
C LEU A 175 -0.48 -2.41 17.67
N MET A 176 -0.01 -1.79 16.58
CA MET A 176 1.37 -1.30 16.49
C MET A 176 1.65 -0.20 17.49
N LEU A 177 0.70 0.70 17.70
CA LEU A 177 0.80 1.74 18.74
C LEU A 177 0.89 1.11 20.14
N TYR A 178 0.05 0.12 20.44
CA TYR A 178 0.10 -0.60 21.71
C TYR A 178 1.47 -1.25 21.93
N VAL A 179 1.98 -2.00 20.94
CA VAL A 179 3.29 -2.65 21.05
C VAL A 179 4.41 -1.61 21.20
N ALA A 180 4.37 -0.50 20.46
CA ALA A 180 5.35 0.57 20.56
C ALA A 180 5.37 1.21 21.97
N ILE A 181 4.23 1.32 22.64
CA ILE A 181 4.16 1.85 24.02
C ILE A 181 4.70 0.83 25.02
N VAL A 182 4.30 -0.43 24.88
CA VAL A 182 4.66 -1.50 25.83
C VAL A 182 6.15 -1.86 25.74
N SER A 183 6.75 -1.82 24.55
CA SER A 183 8.16 -2.14 24.33
C SER A 183 9.13 -1.09 24.87
N GLN A 184 8.64 0.08 25.31
CA GLN A 184 9.44 1.17 25.90
C GLN A 184 10.70 1.52 25.09
N PRO A 185 10.58 1.85 23.79
CA PRO A 185 11.72 2.12 22.94
C PRO A 185 12.52 3.34 23.43
N PRO A 186 13.83 3.40 23.15
CA PRO A 186 14.67 4.57 23.43
C PRO A 186 14.34 5.73 22.45
N VAL A 187 13.18 6.37 22.64
CA VAL A 187 12.66 7.42 21.74
C VAL A 187 13.63 8.60 21.59
N GLY A 188 14.32 8.98 22.69
CA GLY A 188 15.29 10.07 22.66
C GLY A 188 16.47 9.77 21.71
N GLU A 189 16.94 8.54 21.71
CA GLU A 189 18.00 8.08 20.80
C GLU A 189 17.52 8.03 19.35
N ALA A 190 16.32 7.51 19.12
CA ALA A 190 15.69 7.51 17.80
C ALA A 190 15.53 8.93 17.23
N LEU A 191 15.06 9.88 18.04
CA LEU A 191 14.92 11.29 17.62
C LEU A 191 16.26 11.94 17.32
N LYS A 192 17.30 11.70 18.15
CA LYS A 192 18.66 12.17 17.87
C LYS A 192 19.17 11.64 16.54
N ASN A 193 19.00 10.33 16.31
CA ASN A 193 19.44 9.66 15.09
C ASN A 193 18.63 10.08 13.86
N THR A 194 17.42 10.59 14.00
CA THR A 194 16.65 11.14 12.86
C THR A 194 17.35 12.32 12.20
N VAL A 195 18.09 13.13 12.97
CA VAL A 195 18.77 14.33 12.46
C VAL A 195 20.29 14.12 12.35
N MET A 196 20.86 13.38 13.31
CA MET A 196 22.30 13.10 13.40
C MET A 196 22.50 11.58 13.51
N PRO A 197 22.39 10.85 12.40
CA PRO A 197 22.52 9.39 12.39
C PRO A 197 23.95 8.97 12.69
N GLU A 198 24.12 7.92 13.48
CA GLU A 198 25.41 7.31 13.72
C GLU A 198 25.97 6.55 12.52
N SER A 199 25.07 6.07 11.66
CA SER A 199 25.41 5.42 10.39
C SER A 199 24.36 5.73 9.32
N VAL A 200 24.77 5.75 8.06
CA VAL A 200 23.89 5.95 6.89
C VAL A 200 24.13 4.82 5.92
N ASP A 201 23.05 4.12 5.59
CA ASP A 201 23.09 3.06 4.58
C ASP A 201 22.15 3.42 3.41
N PHE A 202 22.75 3.73 2.26
CA PHE A 202 22.00 4.10 1.05
C PHE A 202 21.21 2.94 0.45
N PHE A 203 21.66 1.70 0.65
CA PHE A 203 20.92 0.53 0.21
C PHE A 203 19.62 0.39 0.99
N VAL A 204 19.66 0.58 2.29
CA VAL A 204 18.46 0.59 3.15
C VAL A 204 17.49 1.68 2.72
N ILE A 205 17.96 2.91 2.52
CA ILE A 205 17.13 4.04 2.09
C ILE A 205 16.45 3.73 0.74
N THR A 206 17.22 3.27 -0.24
CA THR A 206 16.70 2.92 -1.57
C THR A 206 15.68 1.79 -1.50
N THR A 207 15.94 0.80 -0.65
CA THR A 207 15.02 -0.33 -0.43
C THR A 207 13.71 0.12 0.21
N LEU A 208 13.76 1.08 1.16
CA LEU A 208 12.55 1.67 1.76
C LEU A 208 11.70 2.39 0.71
N ILE A 209 12.34 3.24 -0.12
CA ILE A 209 11.67 3.97 -1.20
C ILE A 209 11.05 2.98 -2.20
N GLY A 210 11.82 1.97 -2.61
CA GLY A 210 11.35 0.92 -3.51
C GLY A 210 10.14 0.15 -2.99
N GLY A 211 10.11 -0.15 -1.71
CA GLY A 211 9.01 -0.84 -1.04
C GLY A 211 7.75 0.02 -0.80
N THR A 212 7.85 1.34 -0.95
CA THR A 212 6.73 2.27 -0.72
C THR A 212 6.16 2.82 -2.04
N VAL A 213 6.97 3.57 -2.78
CA VAL A 213 6.53 4.28 -4.01
C VAL A 213 7.17 3.75 -5.29
N GLY A 214 8.21 2.92 -5.18
CA GLY A 214 8.98 2.42 -6.32
C GLY A 214 8.30 1.33 -7.14
N GLY A 215 7.17 0.80 -6.68
CA GLY A 215 6.48 -0.31 -7.33
C GLY A 215 5.12 0.06 -7.93
N TYR A 216 4.29 -0.94 -8.18
CA TYR A 216 2.95 -0.79 -8.74
C TYR A 216 2.00 0.02 -7.84
N ILE A 217 2.27 0.12 -6.54
CA ILE A 217 1.42 0.76 -5.51
C ILE A 217 1.12 2.21 -5.88
N THR A 218 2.13 2.97 -6.27
CA THR A 218 1.99 4.36 -6.69
C THR A 218 1.08 4.50 -7.90
N PHE A 219 1.22 3.62 -8.90
CA PHE A 219 0.36 3.62 -10.08
C PHE A 219 -1.08 3.19 -9.76
N ALA A 220 -1.26 2.18 -8.90
CA ALA A 220 -2.58 1.73 -8.49
C ALA A 220 -3.37 2.84 -7.79
N GLY A 221 -2.74 3.61 -6.89
CA GLY A 221 -3.36 4.76 -6.25
C GLY A 221 -3.75 5.87 -7.24
N ALA A 222 -2.85 6.23 -8.17
CA ALA A 222 -3.13 7.22 -9.22
C ALA A 222 -4.28 6.78 -10.13
N HIS A 223 -4.29 5.52 -10.56
CA HIS A 223 -5.36 4.99 -11.41
C HIS A 223 -6.71 5.00 -10.69
N ARG A 224 -6.73 4.73 -9.38
CA ARG A 224 -7.95 4.83 -8.57
C ARG A 224 -8.51 6.26 -8.54
N LEU A 225 -7.67 7.28 -8.50
CA LEU A 225 -8.10 8.67 -8.60
C LEU A 225 -8.73 8.96 -9.96
N ILE A 226 -8.09 8.53 -11.05
CA ILE A 226 -8.61 8.68 -12.42
C ILE A 226 -9.95 7.97 -12.56
N ASP A 227 -10.05 6.71 -12.14
CA ASP A 227 -11.27 5.90 -12.23
C ASP A 227 -12.43 6.49 -11.39
N SER A 228 -12.13 7.26 -10.34
CA SER A 228 -13.12 7.99 -9.53
C SER A 228 -13.51 9.36 -10.10
N GLY A 229 -12.95 9.75 -11.25
CA GLY A 229 -13.21 11.04 -11.88
C GLY A 229 -12.44 12.21 -11.26
N LEU A 230 -11.46 11.95 -10.39
CA LEU A 230 -10.56 12.96 -9.84
C LEU A 230 -9.35 13.11 -10.77
N SER A 231 -9.60 13.66 -11.97
CA SER A 231 -8.59 13.96 -12.97
C SER A 231 -8.72 15.43 -13.43
N GLY A 232 -7.71 15.94 -14.13
CA GLY A 232 -7.69 17.28 -14.63
C GLY A 232 -7.04 18.32 -13.71
N PRO A 233 -6.65 19.47 -14.26
CA PRO A 233 -5.93 20.52 -13.53
C PRO A 233 -6.73 21.15 -12.39
N GLU A 234 -8.06 21.15 -12.46
CA GLU A 234 -8.96 21.67 -11.44
C GLU A 234 -8.87 20.89 -10.12
N ASN A 235 -8.46 19.62 -10.18
CA ASN A 235 -8.38 18.72 -9.02
C ASN A 235 -6.98 18.65 -8.40
N VAL A 236 -6.00 19.42 -8.86
CA VAL A 236 -4.59 19.38 -8.40
C VAL A 236 -4.45 19.46 -6.89
N ASN A 237 -5.21 20.34 -6.23
CA ASN A 237 -5.13 20.50 -4.78
C ASN A 237 -5.65 19.24 -4.04
N ALA A 238 -6.70 18.62 -4.54
CA ALA A 238 -7.26 17.39 -3.99
C ALA A 238 -6.27 16.22 -4.17
N ILE A 239 -5.72 16.08 -5.37
CA ILE A 239 -4.70 15.08 -5.72
C ILE A 239 -3.48 15.24 -4.82
N THR A 240 -2.98 16.46 -4.66
CA THR A 240 -1.83 16.77 -3.80
C THR A 240 -2.06 16.36 -2.35
N LYS A 241 -3.20 16.76 -1.78
CA LYS A 241 -3.54 16.42 -0.38
C LYS A 241 -3.64 14.91 -0.18
N THR A 242 -4.32 14.22 -1.09
CA THR A 242 -4.51 12.77 -1.03
C THR A 242 -3.17 12.03 -1.13
N SER A 243 -2.29 12.46 -2.03
CA SER A 243 -0.96 11.90 -2.20
C SER A 243 -0.11 12.05 -0.94
N VAL A 244 -0.01 13.25 -0.40
CA VAL A 244 0.80 13.54 0.80
C VAL A 244 0.25 12.80 2.01
N LEU A 245 -1.07 12.82 2.23
CA LEU A 245 -1.69 12.13 3.36
C LEU A 245 -1.49 10.62 3.29
N GLY A 246 -1.54 10.01 2.10
CA GLY A 246 -1.26 8.58 1.92
C GLY A 246 0.15 8.22 2.38
N ILE A 247 1.17 9.00 1.99
CA ILE A 247 2.55 8.77 2.43
C ILE A 247 2.72 9.02 3.93
N ILE A 248 2.09 10.06 4.49
CA ILE A 248 2.17 10.35 5.93
C ILE A 248 1.59 9.19 6.75
N ILE A 249 0.45 8.63 6.35
CA ILE A 249 -0.15 7.47 7.04
C ILE A 249 0.79 6.27 7.00
N THR A 250 1.35 5.97 5.83
CA THR A 250 2.34 4.89 5.68
C THR A 250 3.59 5.16 6.53
N GLY A 251 4.06 6.40 6.55
CA GLY A 251 5.20 6.84 7.37
C GLY A 251 4.95 6.68 8.87
N ILE A 252 3.77 7.08 9.35
CA ILE A 252 3.38 6.88 10.76
C ILE A 252 3.44 5.41 11.13
N MET A 253 2.87 4.54 10.28
CA MET A 253 2.92 3.10 10.52
C MET A 253 4.35 2.56 10.57
N ARG A 254 5.23 3.03 9.70
CA ARG A 254 6.64 2.64 9.71
C ARG A 254 7.36 3.09 10.98
N VAL A 255 7.09 4.31 11.43
CA VAL A 255 7.64 4.83 12.69
C VAL A 255 7.14 4.02 13.88
N LEU A 256 5.86 3.71 13.96
CA LEU A 256 5.29 2.89 15.03
C LEU A 256 5.90 1.49 15.07
N LEU A 257 6.01 0.85 13.91
CA LEU A 257 6.63 -0.47 13.81
C LEU A 257 8.12 -0.42 14.16
N PHE A 258 8.85 0.58 13.66
CA PHE A 258 10.25 0.80 14.03
C PHE A 258 10.44 0.95 15.53
N LEU A 259 9.64 1.79 16.18
CA LEU A 259 9.71 1.99 17.63
C LEU A 259 9.37 0.70 18.40
N ALA A 260 8.34 -0.04 17.94
CA ALA A 260 7.98 -1.32 18.54
C ALA A 260 9.15 -2.31 18.51
N VAL A 261 9.79 -2.46 17.34
CA VAL A 261 10.93 -3.36 17.15
C VAL A 261 12.16 -2.86 17.89
N LEU A 262 12.44 -1.56 17.82
CA LEU A 262 13.57 -0.95 18.52
C LEU A 262 13.48 -1.17 20.04
N GLY A 263 12.28 -1.05 20.62
CA GLY A 263 12.05 -1.35 22.01
C GLY A 263 12.39 -2.79 22.36
N VAL A 264 11.94 -3.76 21.57
CA VAL A 264 12.24 -5.19 21.79
C VAL A 264 13.75 -5.45 21.64
N VAL A 265 14.37 -4.94 20.59
CA VAL A 265 15.81 -5.12 20.33
C VAL A 265 16.66 -4.52 21.44
N SER A 266 16.27 -3.37 22.00
CA SER A 266 17.00 -2.70 23.08
C SER A 266 16.99 -3.49 24.40
N THR A 267 16.06 -4.43 24.59
CA THR A 267 16.06 -5.34 25.75
C THR A 267 17.06 -6.49 25.63
N GLY A 268 17.79 -6.61 24.52
CA GLY A 268 18.75 -7.70 24.26
C GLY A 268 18.11 -9.00 23.79
N VAL A 269 16.83 -9.00 23.47
CA VAL A 269 16.17 -10.16 22.85
C VAL A 269 16.66 -10.32 21.42
N ALA A 270 17.32 -11.46 21.11
CA ALA A 270 17.70 -11.79 19.77
C ALA A 270 16.46 -12.14 18.95
N LEU A 271 16.13 -11.29 17.99
CA LEU A 271 15.10 -11.61 17.00
C LEU A 271 15.66 -12.66 16.04
N SER A 272 14.92 -13.75 15.84
CA SER A 272 15.34 -14.80 14.91
C SER A 272 15.39 -14.24 13.49
N GLU A 273 16.46 -14.56 12.74
CA GLU A 273 16.65 -14.12 11.35
C GLU A 273 15.53 -14.61 10.42
N ASP A 274 14.81 -15.64 10.83
CA ASP A 274 13.85 -16.33 9.99
C ASP A 274 12.49 -15.65 9.89
N ASN A 275 12.16 -14.60 10.68
CA ASN A 275 10.77 -14.18 10.57
C ASN A 275 10.26 -12.92 11.25
N THR A 276 9.41 -12.21 10.51
CA THR A 276 8.28 -11.42 11.00
C THR A 276 7.41 -12.16 12.04
N ALA A 277 7.31 -13.47 12.01
CA ALA A 277 6.66 -14.28 13.02
C ALA A 277 7.33 -14.14 14.39
N CYS A 278 8.62 -13.90 14.45
CA CYS A 278 9.34 -13.72 15.71
C CYS A 278 8.86 -12.49 16.49
N LEU A 279 8.44 -11.43 15.82
CA LEU A 279 7.83 -10.26 16.49
C LEU A 279 6.49 -10.59 17.16
N LEU A 280 5.79 -11.59 16.66
CA LEU A 280 4.51 -12.05 17.22
C LEU A 280 4.68 -13.06 18.34
N TYR A 281 5.83 -13.77 18.42
CA TYR A 281 6.12 -14.76 19.44
C TYR A 281 6.83 -14.19 20.69
N THR A 282 7.42 -13.00 20.59
CA THR A 282 8.17 -12.38 21.70
C THR A 282 7.37 -11.36 22.50
N SER A 283 6.10 -11.18 22.16
CA SER A 283 5.14 -10.36 22.94
C SER A 283 4.22 -11.26 23.82
#